data_6ba8cc5cee6ee07cb1a5e474cb4a4016
#
_entry.id   6ba8cc5cee6ee07cb1a5e474cb4a4016
#
_cell.length_a   1.000
_cell.length_b   1.000
_cell.length_c   1.000
_cell.angle_alpha   90.00
_cell.angle_beta   90.00
_cell.angle_gamma   90.00
#
_symmetry.space_group_name_H-M   'P 1'
#
loop_
_entity.id
_entity.type
_entity.pdbx_description
1 polymer ?
#
loop_
_entity_poly.entity_id
_entity_poly.type
_entity_poly.pdbx_seq_one_letter_code
_entity_poly.pdbx_strand_id
1 'polypeptide(L)'
;MRLENKVAIITGGASGMGRGAAEIFAREGCSVILAGRRKSVGESVASHIRENGGSATFIQADVSISKQVENLIDETINCYGKINILFNNAGINNHVRGNPDEEDEEEFDKVISVNLKGAFLCTKFVVPKMIEIGGGSIINNSSVLDAAATHTSSTSYHLSKGGMAMLTKKTCIAYAKYNIRVNTIQPGAIATEMSKINWDDLENRDIISSRKDIQPLHLMGHPYDVGYAALYFASDESKFVTGSSLLVDGGMSASIA
;
A
#
# COMPACT_ATOMS: atom_id res chain seq x y z
N MET A 1 -22.67 -2.63 0.85
CA MET A 1 -21.21 -2.80 0.86
C MET A 1 -20.56 -1.62 0.14
N ARG A 2 -19.49 -1.07 0.67
CA ARG A 2 -18.84 0.18 0.15
C ARG A 2 -18.07 -0.03 -1.15
N LEU A 3 -17.66 -1.25 -1.45
CA LEU A 3 -16.89 -1.63 -2.65
C LEU A 3 -17.59 -2.70 -3.50
N GLU A 4 -18.90 -2.81 -3.39
CA GLU A 4 -19.67 -3.80 -4.13
C GLU A 4 -19.43 -3.67 -5.63
N ASN A 5 -19.21 -4.81 -6.30
CA ASN A 5 -18.90 -4.90 -7.73
C ASN A 5 -17.61 -4.17 -8.17
N LYS A 6 -16.74 -3.73 -7.26
CA LYS A 6 -15.42 -3.18 -7.61
C LYS A 6 -14.36 -4.27 -7.65
N VAL A 7 -13.31 -4.04 -8.43
CA VAL A 7 -12.13 -4.91 -8.57
C VAL A 7 -10.91 -4.12 -8.12
N ALA A 8 -10.15 -4.68 -7.17
CA ALA A 8 -8.97 -4.03 -6.60
C ALA A 8 -7.71 -4.87 -6.77
N ILE A 9 -6.63 -4.27 -7.25
CA ILE A 9 -5.28 -4.83 -7.16
C ILE A 9 -4.61 -4.26 -5.92
N ILE A 10 -4.07 -5.14 -5.07
CA ILE A 10 -3.30 -4.77 -3.88
C ILE A 10 -1.90 -5.38 -4.01
N THR A 11 -0.90 -4.54 -4.26
CA THR A 11 0.47 -5.00 -4.30
C THR A 11 1.02 -5.21 -2.88
N GLY A 12 1.79 -6.28 -2.67
CA GLY A 12 2.15 -6.70 -1.32
C GLY A 12 0.94 -7.17 -0.49
N GLY A 13 -0.12 -7.63 -1.16
CA GLY A 13 -1.41 -7.97 -0.55
C GLY A 13 -1.42 -9.22 0.35
N ALA A 14 -0.30 -9.95 0.39
CA ALA A 14 -0.21 -11.22 1.14
C ALA A 14 0.31 -11.06 2.58
N SER A 15 0.61 -9.85 3.05
CA SER A 15 1.13 -9.62 4.39
C SER A 15 0.89 -8.20 4.90
N GLY A 16 0.98 -8.00 6.20
CA GLY A 16 0.93 -6.70 6.86
C GLY A 16 -0.26 -5.82 6.41
N MET A 17 0.01 -4.56 6.13
CA MET A 17 -1.01 -3.57 5.73
C MET A 17 -1.77 -3.96 4.46
N GLY A 18 -1.09 -4.61 3.50
CA GLY A 18 -1.72 -5.10 2.27
C GLY A 18 -2.73 -6.21 2.52
N ARG A 19 -2.42 -7.19 3.39
CA ARG A 19 -3.35 -8.23 3.82
C ARG A 19 -4.53 -7.61 4.56
N GLY A 20 -4.27 -6.69 5.51
CA GLY A 20 -5.34 -6.02 6.24
C GLY A 20 -6.32 -5.27 5.33
N ALA A 21 -5.80 -4.55 4.32
CA ALA A 21 -6.64 -3.89 3.33
C ALA A 21 -7.42 -4.91 2.46
N ALA A 22 -6.78 -6.01 2.06
CA ALA A 22 -7.42 -7.04 1.24
C ALA A 22 -8.63 -7.68 1.94
N GLU A 23 -8.48 -8.04 3.21
CA GLU A 23 -9.55 -8.62 4.03
C GLU A 23 -10.70 -7.62 4.21
N ILE A 24 -10.42 -6.34 4.46
CA ILE A 24 -11.44 -5.29 4.59
C ILE A 24 -12.15 -5.07 3.25
N PHE A 25 -11.42 -4.95 2.14
CA PHE A 25 -12.00 -4.73 0.82
C PHE A 25 -12.93 -5.89 0.41
N ALA A 26 -12.50 -7.13 0.68
CA ALA A 26 -13.32 -8.31 0.39
C ALA A 26 -14.62 -8.34 1.22
N ARG A 27 -14.57 -8.01 2.51
CA ARG A 27 -15.76 -7.87 3.37
C ARG A 27 -16.72 -6.79 2.88
N GLU A 28 -16.21 -5.78 2.17
CA GLU A 28 -16.99 -4.70 1.57
C GLU A 28 -17.44 -4.98 0.12
N GLY A 29 -17.35 -6.25 -0.31
CA GLY A 29 -17.88 -6.71 -1.60
C GLY A 29 -16.94 -6.53 -2.80
N CYS A 30 -15.68 -6.21 -2.57
CA CYS A 30 -14.67 -6.09 -3.61
C CYS A 30 -14.14 -7.46 -4.04
N SER A 31 -13.93 -7.68 -5.34
CA SER A 31 -13.05 -8.73 -5.82
C SER A 31 -11.61 -8.28 -5.72
N VAL A 32 -10.80 -8.98 -4.93
CA VAL A 32 -9.44 -8.55 -4.57
C VAL A 32 -8.38 -9.40 -5.25
N ILE A 33 -7.46 -8.74 -5.94
CA ILE A 33 -6.27 -9.36 -6.50
C ILE A 33 -5.09 -9.06 -5.58
N LEU A 34 -4.55 -10.11 -4.97
CA LEU A 34 -3.35 -10.06 -4.13
C LEU A 34 -2.14 -10.25 -5.02
N ALA A 35 -1.31 -9.23 -5.21
CA ALA A 35 -0.08 -9.34 -5.97
C ALA A 35 1.15 -9.40 -5.04
N GLY A 36 2.07 -10.33 -5.32
CA GLY A 36 3.28 -10.48 -4.52
C GLY A 36 4.18 -11.59 -5.00
N ARG A 37 5.38 -11.71 -4.41
CA ARG A 37 6.40 -12.69 -4.85
C ARG A 37 6.22 -14.08 -4.25
N ARG A 38 5.68 -14.17 -3.02
CA ARG A 38 5.59 -15.41 -2.23
C ARG A 38 4.28 -16.14 -2.54
N LYS A 39 4.32 -17.10 -3.48
CA LYS A 39 3.12 -17.79 -3.97
C LYS A 39 2.36 -18.51 -2.86
N SER A 40 3.01 -19.33 -2.04
CA SER A 40 2.34 -20.11 -0.99
C SER A 40 1.62 -19.21 0.02
N VAL A 41 2.27 -18.11 0.44
CA VAL A 41 1.67 -17.15 1.39
C VAL A 41 0.48 -16.42 0.76
N GLY A 42 0.63 -16.00 -0.50
CA GLY A 42 -0.43 -15.30 -1.21
C GLY A 42 -1.67 -16.16 -1.44
N GLU A 43 -1.47 -17.41 -1.84
CA GLU A 43 -2.58 -18.37 -2.02
C GLU A 43 -3.28 -18.69 -0.69
N SER A 44 -2.53 -18.82 0.40
CA SER A 44 -3.11 -19.03 1.73
C SER A 44 -4.02 -17.86 2.14
N VAL A 45 -3.57 -16.62 1.95
CA VAL A 45 -4.40 -15.43 2.26
C VAL A 45 -5.62 -15.35 1.33
N ALA A 46 -5.46 -15.64 0.04
CA ALA A 46 -6.59 -15.68 -0.89
C ALA A 46 -7.62 -16.75 -0.50
N SER A 47 -7.17 -17.95 -0.08
CA SER A 47 -8.05 -19.00 0.42
C SER A 47 -8.79 -18.56 1.69
N HIS A 48 -8.08 -17.99 2.65
CA HIS A 48 -8.69 -17.47 3.87
C HIS A 48 -9.80 -16.44 3.58
N ILE A 49 -9.57 -15.52 2.66
CA ILE A 49 -10.60 -14.55 2.25
C ILE A 49 -11.81 -15.24 1.63
N ARG A 50 -11.60 -16.23 0.74
CA ARG A 50 -12.70 -16.99 0.11
C ARG A 50 -13.49 -17.83 1.10
N GLU A 51 -12.83 -18.48 2.05
CA GLU A 51 -13.44 -19.26 3.14
C GLU A 51 -14.33 -18.40 4.04
N ASN A 52 -14.02 -17.11 4.16
CA ASN A 52 -14.83 -16.12 4.88
C ASN A 52 -15.86 -15.41 3.98
N GLY A 53 -16.17 -15.96 2.80
CA GLY A 53 -17.23 -15.48 1.91
C GLY A 53 -16.83 -14.31 1.00
N GLY A 54 -15.56 -13.90 0.99
CA GLY A 54 -15.04 -12.86 0.10
C GLY A 54 -14.60 -13.41 -1.27
N SER A 55 -14.23 -12.50 -2.18
CA SER A 55 -13.65 -12.83 -3.49
C SER A 55 -12.19 -12.41 -3.53
N ALA A 56 -11.27 -13.37 -3.68
CA ALA A 56 -9.84 -13.09 -3.76
C ALA A 56 -9.10 -14.05 -4.68
N THR A 57 -8.16 -13.53 -5.45
CA THR A 57 -7.23 -14.27 -6.30
C THR A 57 -5.81 -13.77 -6.03
N PHE A 58 -4.86 -14.70 -5.95
CA PHE A 58 -3.45 -14.36 -5.89
C PHE A 58 -2.82 -14.45 -7.28
N ILE A 59 -2.08 -13.41 -7.67
CA ILE A 59 -1.25 -13.38 -8.88
C ILE A 59 0.19 -13.11 -8.47
N GLN A 60 1.09 -14.03 -8.86
CA GLN A 60 2.51 -13.87 -8.54
C GLN A 60 3.14 -12.77 -9.40
N ALA A 61 3.64 -11.72 -8.77
CA ALA A 61 4.33 -10.63 -9.46
C ALA A 61 5.38 -9.97 -8.57
N ASP A 62 6.54 -9.66 -9.17
CA ASP A 62 7.50 -8.71 -8.63
C ASP A 62 7.26 -7.35 -9.29
N VAL A 63 6.85 -6.36 -8.50
CA VAL A 63 6.49 -5.03 -8.99
C VAL A 63 7.69 -4.25 -9.56
N SER A 64 8.92 -4.65 -9.24
CA SER A 64 10.13 -4.05 -9.81
C SER A 64 10.38 -4.44 -11.27
N ILE A 65 9.69 -5.49 -11.76
CA ILE A 65 9.85 -6.07 -13.10
C ILE A 65 8.66 -5.68 -13.99
N SER A 66 8.90 -4.79 -14.95
CA SER A 66 7.87 -4.20 -15.82
C SER A 66 6.97 -5.26 -16.47
N LYS A 67 7.56 -6.35 -17.02
CA LYS A 67 6.77 -7.40 -17.70
C LYS A 67 5.86 -8.17 -16.74
N GLN A 68 6.27 -8.37 -15.48
CA GLN A 68 5.43 -9.03 -14.50
C GLN A 68 4.27 -8.13 -14.06
N VAL A 69 4.50 -6.82 -13.99
CA VAL A 69 3.41 -5.86 -13.72
C VAL A 69 2.42 -5.81 -14.89
N GLU A 70 2.89 -5.77 -16.13
CA GLU A 70 2.02 -5.81 -17.30
C GLU A 70 1.15 -7.09 -17.28
N ASN A 71 1.75 -8.26 -17.06
CA ASN A 71 1.03 -9.53 -16.95
C ASN A 71 0.01 -9.52 -15.80
N LEU A 72 0.34 -8.94 -14.64
CA LEU A 72 -0.60 -8.80 -13.50
C LEU A 72 -1.86 -8.02 -13.92
N ILE A 73 -1.69 -6.93 -14.66
CA ILE A 73 -2.83 -6.12 -15.15
C ILE A 73 -3.65 -6.92 -16.15
N ASP A 74 -3.00 -7.56 -17.13
CA ASP A 74 -3.67 -8.34 -18.17
C ASP A 74 -4.43 -9.54 -17.59
N GLU A 75 -3.82 -10.30 -16.66
CA GLU A 75 -4.49 -11.40 -15.97
C GLU A 75 -5.69 -10.91 -15.15
N THR A 76 -5.57 -9.75 -14.49
CA THR A 76 -6.69 -9.17 -13.76
C THR A 76 -7.84 -8.81 -14.71
N ILE A 77 -7.56 -8.20 -15.85
CA ILE A 77 -8.58 -7.88 -16.87
C ILE A 77 -9.20 -9.14 -17.42
N ASN A 78 -8.41 -10.17 -17.71
CA ASN A 78 -8.92 -11.45 -18.21
C ASN A 78 -9.86 -12.14 -17.20
N CYS A 79 -9.57 -12.05 -15.90
CA CYS A 79 -10.38 -12.69 -14.86
C CYS A 79 -11.63 -11.90 -14.48
N TYR A 80 -11.55 -10.56 -14.48
CA TYR A 80 -12.58 -9.70 -13.87
C TYR A 80 -13.14 -8.62 -14.80
N GLY A 81 -12.56 -8.44 -15.99
CA GLY A 81 -13.00 -7.49 -17.01
C GLY A 81 -12.71 -6.02 -16.72
N LYS A 82 -12.29 -5.67 -15.52
CA LYS A 82 -12.06 -4.29 -15.10
C LYS A 82 -11.09 -4.17 -13.92
N ILE A 83 -10.57 -2.96 -13.69
CA ILE A 83 -9.80 -2.59 -12.50
C ILE A 83 -10.29 -1.23 -12.02
N ASN A 84 -10.94 -1.17 -10.86
CA ASN A 84 -11.46 0.06 -10.28
C ASN A 84 -10.50 0.70 -9.27
N ILE A 85 -9.68 -0.14 -8.60
CA ILE A 85 -8.84 0.28 -7.48
C ILE A 85 -7.45 -0.31 -7.66
N LEU A 86 -6.42 0.53 -7.45
CA LEU A 86 -5.03 0.09 -7.30
C LEU A 86 -4.52 0.56 -5.94
N PHE A 87 -4.13 -0.37 -5.08
CA PHE A 87 -3.42 -0.06 -3.85
C PHE A 87 -1.94 -0.42 -4.01
N ASN A 88 -1.10 0.56 -4.29
CA ASN A 88 0.35 0.46 -4.32
C ASN A 88 0.88 0.39 -2.89
N ASN A 89 0.94 -0.84 -2.36
CA ASN A 89 1.36 -1.09 -0.99
C ASN A 89 2.68 -1.88 -0.91
N ALA A 90 3.09 -2.57 -1.97
CA ALA A 90 4.37 -3.29 -1.98
C ALA A 90 5.52 -2.36 -1.60
N GLY A 91 6.33 -2.80 -0.64
CA GLY A 91 7.49 -2.03 -0.19
C GLY A 91 8.42 -2.88 0.65
N ILE A 92 9.66 -2.48 0.68
CA ILE A 92 10.73 -3.05 1.51
C ILE A 92 11.46 -1.93 2.25
N ASN A 93 12.06 -2.29 3.37
CA ASN A 93 13.02 -1.46 4.08
C ASN A 93 14.20 -2.37 4.45
N ASN A 94 15.39 -1.98 4.12
CA ASN A 94 16.60 -2.79 4.35
C ASN A 94 17.09 -2.78 5.81
N HIS A 95 16.38 -2.10 6.73
CA HIS A 95 16.69 -2.01 8.17
C HIS A 95 18.17 -1.65 8.51
N VAL A 96 18.96 -1.29 7.53
CA VAL A 96 20.27 -0.75 7.72
C VAL A 96 20.11 0.72 8.06
N ARG A 97 20.70 1.15 9.17
CA ARG A 97 20.84 2.58 9.45
C ARG A 97 21.85 3.09 8.42
N GLY A 98 21.37 3.63 7.32
CA GLY A 98 22.21 4.06 6.20
C GLY A 98 22.15 5.56 6.04
N ASN A 99 23.18 6.25 6.52
CA ASN A 99 23.48 7.59 6.04
C ASN A 99 23.87 7.49 4.55
N PRO A 100 23.81 8.61 3.79
CA PRO A 100 24.10 8.58 2.36
C PRO A 100 25.49 8.00 1.99
N ASP A 101 26.48 8.10 2.87
CA ASP A 101 27.85 7.60 2.67
C ASP A 101 28.05 6.15 3.12
N GLU A 102 27.05 5.56 3.80
CA GLU A 102 27.13 4.20 4.36
C GLU A 102 26.19 3.22 3.65
N GLU A 103 25.23 3.71 2.86
CA GLU A 103 24.25 2.86 2.19
C GLU A 103 24.84 2.21 0.93
N ASP A 104 24.70 0.89 0.83
CA ASP A 104 25.13 0.11 -0.32
C ASP A 104 24.27 0.43 -1.56
N GLU A 105 24.91 0.62 -2.72
CA GLU A 105 24.22 1.00 -3.97
C GLU A 105 23.22 -0.07 -4.45
N GLU A 106 23.54 -1.36 -4.27
CA GLU A 106 22.61 -2.43 -4.68
C GLU A 106 21.36 -2.45 -3.81
N GLU A 107 21.52 -2.21 -2.50
CA GLU A 107 20.36 -2.09 -1.59
C GLU A 107 19.58 -0.82 -1.86
N PHE A 108 20.24 0.30 -2.16
CA PHE A 108 19.61 1.54 -2.61
C PHE A 108 18.74 1.29 -3.85
N ASP A 109 19.31 0.72 -4.90
CA ASP A 109 18.61 0.43 -6.15
C ASP A 109 17.43 -0.51 -5.95
N LYS A 110 17.57 -1.51 -5.10
CA LYS A 110 16.54 -2.47 -4.77
C LYS A 110 15.35 -1.80 -4.07
N VAL A 111 15.60 -0.93 -3.08
CA VAL A 111 14.54 -0.19 -2.38
C VAL A 111 13.81 0.75 -3.34
N ILE A 112 14.53 1.52 -4.14
CA ILE A 112 13.94 2.41 -5.16
C ILE A 112 13.15 1.61 -6.20
N SER A 113 13.70 0.49 -6.67
CA SER A 113 13.05 -0.35 -7.69
C SER A 113 11.72 -0.94 -7.20
N VAL A 114 11.65 -1.39 -5.94
CA VAL A 114 10.41 -1.95 -5.38
C VAL A 114 9.43 -0.86 -4.98
N ASN A 115 9.88 0.08 -4.13
CA ASN A 115 8.97 1.01 -3.47
C ASN A 115 8.43 2.10 -4.40
N LEU A 116 9.30 2.67 -5.24
CA LEU A 116 8.95 3.80 -6.10
C LEU A 116 8.68 3.40 -7.54
N LYS A 117 9.66 2.73 -8.19
CA LYS A 117 9.49 2.30 -9.58
C LYS A 117 8.35 1.28 -9.71
N GLY A 118 8.18 0.38 -8.73
CA GLY A 118 7.07 -0.57 -8.72
C GLY A 118 5.71 0.12 -8.71
N ALA A 119 5.50 1.11 -7.86
CA ALA A 119 4.28 1.90 -7.82
C ALA A 119 4.05 2.68 -9.14
N PHE A 120 5.13 3.24 -9.71
CA PHE A 120 5.09 3.88 -11.02
C PHE A 120 4.67 2.90 -12.12
N LEU A 121 5.24 1.70 -12.18
CA LEU A 121 4.91 0.69 -13.19
C LEU A 121 3.45 0.23 -13.06
N CYS A 122 2.98 -0.07 -11.83
CA CYS A 122 1.59 -0.43 -11.60
C CYS A 122 0.63 0.69 -12.03
N THR A 123 0.96 1.94 -11.69
CA THR A 123 0.19 3.11 -12.13
C THR A 123 0.19 3.26 -13.65
N LYS A 124 1.35 3.11 -14.31
CA LYS A 124 1.50 3.19 -15.76
C LYS A 124 0.58 2.23 -16.50
N PHE A 125 0.52 0.97 -16.07
CA PHE A 125 -0.27 -0.05 -16.75
C PHE A 125 -1.74 -0.06 -16.36
N VAL A 126 -2.10 0.38 -15.13
CA VAL A 126 -3.51 0.40 -14.71
C VAL A 126 -4.28 1.60 -15.25
N VAL A 127 -3.63 2.76 -15.40
CA VAL A 127 -4.30 4.01 -15.83
C VAL A 127 -5.06 3.86 -17.14
N PRO A 128 -4.51 3.28 -18.22
CA PRO A 128 -5.29 3.05 -19.45
C PRO A 128 -6.57 2.25 -19.20
N LYS A 129 -6.50 1.21 -18.35
CA LYS A 129 -7.65 0.35 -18.01
C LYS A 129 -8.71 1.09 -17.18
N MET A 130 -8.28 1.98 -16.30
CA MET A 130 -9.20 2.85 -15.56
C MET A 130 -9.88 3.89 -16.47
N ILE A 131 -9.17 4.43 -17.46
CA ILE A 131 -9.75 5.35 -18.45
C ILE A 131 -10.83 4.64 -19.28
N GLU A 132 -10.58 3.41 -19.72
CA GLU A 132 -11.53 2.59 -20.50
C GLU A 132 -12.87 2.38 -19.76
N ILE A 133 -12.87 2.31 -18.43
CA ILE A 133 -14.07 2.12 -17.60
C ILE A 133 -14.63 3.43 -16.99
N GLY A 134 -14.09 4.58 -17.36
CA GLY A 134 -14.58 5.90 -16.93
C GLY A 134 -14.07 6.38 -15.58
N GLY A 135 -13.01 5.81 -15.02
CA GLY A 135 -12.39 6.30 -13.80
C GLY A 135 -11.88 5.21 -12.86
N GLY A 136 -11.35 5.63 -11.72
CA GLY A 136 -10.81 4.71 -10.71
C GLY A 136 -10.19 5.42 -9.50
N SER A 137 -9.67 4.63 -8.58
CA SER A 137 -8.95 5.12 -7.40
C SER A 137 -7.58 4.45 -7.27
N ILE A 138 -6.54 5.26 -7.25
CA ILE A 138 -5.16 4.83 -6.97
C ILE A 138 -4.79 5.31 -5.57
N ILE A 139 -4.30 4.40 -4.76
CA ILE A 139 -3.90 4.65 -3.39
C ILE A 139 -2.42 4.28 -3.25
N ASN A 140 -1.60 5.21 -2.82
CA ASN A 140 -0.18 4.99 -2.62
C ASN A 140 0.13 4.90 -1.12
N ASN A 141 0.68 3.76 -0.69
CA ASN A 141 1.08 3.55 0.70
C ASN A 141 2.50 4.10 0.91
N SER A 142 2.58 5.36 1.33
CA SER A 142 3.84 6.04 1.63
C SER A 142 4.32 5.76 3.06
N SER A 143 4.59 6.78 3.82
CA SER A 143 5.02 6.77 5.22
C SER A 143 5.00 8.20 5.77
N VAL A 144 4.96 8.37 7.07
CA VAL A 144 5.30 9.66 7.73
C VAL A 144 6.70 10.13 7.33
N LEU A 145 7.56 9.21 6.88
CA LEU A 145 8.93 9.49 6.42
C LEU A 145 9.01 10.02 4.97
N ASP A 146 7.91 10.36 4.34
CA ASP A 146 7.90 11.06 3.05
C ASP A 146 8.09 12.59 3.18
N ALA A 147 7.86 13.12 4.38
CA ALA A 147 7.99 14.54 4.72
C ALA A 147 8.88 14.78 5.98
N ALA A 148 9.32 13.72 6.65
CA ALA A 148 10.20 13.79 7.82
C ALA A 148 11.34 12.78 7.69
N ALA A 149 12.39 12.92 8.48
CA ALA A 149 13.53 12.00 8.46
C ALA A 149 13.77 11.40 9.85
N THR A 150 14.36 10.21 9.86
CA THR A 150 14.81 9.52 11.07
C THR A 150 16.14 8.83 10.84
N HIS A 151 16.92 8.67 11.89
CA HIS A 151 18.18 7.92 11.86
C HIS A 151 17.98 6.38 11.81
N THR A 152 16.74 5.88 11.88
CA THR A 152 16.46 4.45 11.97
C THR A 152 16.08 3.79 10.63
N SER A 153 15.99 4.57 9.56
CA SER A 153 15.67 4.09 8.21
C SER A 153 16.72 4.58 7.21
N SER A 154 16.88 3.83 6.11
CA SER A 154 17.83 4.14 5.06
C SER A 154 17.49 5.40 4.25
N THR A 155 18.48 5.99 3.61
CA THR A 155 18.31 7.10 2.67
C THR A 155 17.38 6.72 1.53
N SER A 156 17.58 5.56 0.91
CA SER A 156 16.73 5.04 -0.17
C SER A 156 15.27 4.91 0.23
N TYR A 157 14.99 4.51 1.48
CA TYR A 157 13.62 4.42 1.97
C TYR A 157 12.96 5.80 2.01
N HIS A 158 13.62 6.81 2.61
CA HIS A 158 13.10 8.18 2.65
C HIS A 158 12.86 8.72 1.23
N LEU A 159 13.84 8.58 0.34
CA LEU A 159 13.72 9.02 -1.06
C LEU A 159 12.57 8.31 -1.78
N SER A 160 12.42 7.00 -1.57
CA SER A 160 11.33 6.24 -2.20
C SER A 160 9.95 6.72 -1.73
N LYS A 161 9.81 7.04 -0.43
CA LYS A 161 8.55 7.51 0.15
C LYS A 161 8.26 8.97 -0.23
N GLY A 162 9.24 9.86 -0.23
CA GLY A 162 9.11 11.21 -0.77
C GLY A 162 8.73 11.22 -2.26
N GLY A 163 9.36 10.34 -3.05
CA GLY A 163 9.00 10.13 -4.46
C GLY A 163 7.57 9.64 -4.65
N MET A 164 7.06 8.78 -3.76
CA MET A 164 5.68 8.30 -3.74
C MET A 164 4.67 9.45 -3.57
N ALA A 165 4.93 10.35 -2.61
CA ALA A 165 4.10 11.53 -2.38
C ALA A 165 4.04 12.44 -3.63
N MET A 166 5.17 12.62 -4.31
CA MET A 166 5.22 13.39 -5.55
C MET A 166 4.57 12.65 -6.72
N LEU A 167 4.72 11.33 -6.82
CA LEU A 167 4.02 10.50 -7.81
C LEU A 167 2.51 10.66 -7.68
N THR A 168 1.97 10.69 -6.44
CA THR A 168 0.56 10.94 -6.16
C THR A 168 0.10 12.27 -6.75
N LYS A 169 0.79 13.37 -6.44
CA LYS A 169 0.44 14.71 -6.92
C LYS A 169 0.51 14.80 -8.43
N LYS A 170 1.57 14.27 -9.05
CA LYS A 170 1.74 14.29 -10.50
C LYS A 170 0.67 13.48 -11.22
N THR A 171 0.35 12.30 -10.71
CA THR A 171 -0.66 11.41 -11.30
C THR A 171 -2.07 11.99 -11.14
N CYS A 172 -2.38 12.53 -9.96
CA CYS A 172 -3.64 13.23 -9.70
C CYS A 172 -3.91 14.31 -10.75
N ILE A 173 -2.99 15.25 -10.95
CA ILE A 173 -3.16 16.35 -11.91
C ILE A 173 -3.30 15.83 -13.35
N ALA A 174 -2.54 14.81 -13.71
CA ALA A 174 -2.55 14.28 -15.08
C ALA A 174 -3.88 13.58 -15.44
N TYR A 175 -4.52 12.90 -14.48
CA TYR A 175 -5.62 11.98 -14.75
C TYR A 175 -6.96 12.33 -14.10
N ALA A 176 -7.05 13.41 -13.33
CA ALA A 176 -8.31 13.87 -12.74
C ALA A 176 -9.42 14.09 -13.79
N LYS A 177 -9.07 14.57 -14.99
CA LYS A 177 -10.01 14.73 -16.10
C LYS A 177 -10.66 13.43 -16.60
N TYR A 178 -10.09 12.29 -16.26
CA TYR A 178 -10.62 10.97 -16.55
C TYR A 178 -11.32 10.32 -15.32
N ASN A 179 -11.65 11.14 -14.31
CA ASN A 179 -12.26 10.67 -13.08
C ASN A 179 -11.40 9.63 -12.31
N ILE A 180 -10.06 9.74 -12.43
CA ILE A 180 -9.12 8.94 -11.66
C ILE A 180 -8.63 9.77 -10.48
N ARG A 181 -8.94 9.30 -9.27
CA ARG A 181 -8.45 9.90 -8.03
C ARG A 181 -7.16 9.21 -7.60
N VAL A 182 -6.24 9.98 -7.06
CA VAL A 182 -4.95 9.45 -6.58
C VAL A 182 -4.62 10.08 -5.23
N ASN A 183 -4.49 9.26 -4.19
CA ASN A 183 -4.24 9.73 -2.82
C ASN A 183 -3.13 8.91 -2.15
N THR A 184 -2.57 9.46 -1.10
CA THR A 184 -1.50 8.84 -0.30
C THR A 184 -2.00 8.53 1.09
N ILE A 185 -1.60 7.37 1.63
CA ILE A 185 -1.66 7.08 3.06
C ILE A 185 -0.24 7.19 3.62
N GLN A 186 -0.11 7.81 4.78
CA GLN A 186 1.16 8.00 5.49
C GLN A 186 1.11 7.28 6.83
N PRO A 187 1.41 5.97 6.88
CA PRO A 187 1.44 5.23 8.14
C PRO A 187 2.60 5.67 9.03
N GLY A 188 2.36 5.67 10.33
CA GLY A 188 3.38 5.69 11.36
C GLY A 188 3.92 4.28 11.67
N ALA A 189 4.11 3.96 12.94
CA ALA A 189 4.53 2.65 13.37
C ALA A 189 3.34 1.67 13.39
N ILE A 190 3.32 0.75 12.43
CA ILE A 190 2.30 -0.29 12.26
C ILE A 190 2.93 -1.67 12.52
N ALA A 191 2.21 -2.53 13.22
CA ALA A 191 2.61 -3.91 13.45
C ALA A 191 2.54 -4.73 12.16
N THR A 192 3.69 -5.18 11.66
CA THR A 192 3.81 -5.95 10.42
C THR A 192 5.04 -6.84 10.49
N GLU A 193 5.18 -7.78 9.56
CA GLU A 193 6.41 -8.56 9.40
C GLU A 193 7.65 -7.65 9.21
N MET A 194 7.48 -6.51 8.53
CA MET A 194 8.55 -5.53 8.34
C MET A 194 9.02 -4.91 9.66
N SER A 195 8.12 -4.68 10.60
CA SER A 195 8.44 -4.20 11.95
C SER A 195 8.85 -5.34 12.90
N LYS A 196 8.88 -6.60 12.41
CA LYS A 196 9.12 -7.83 13.19
C LYS A 196 8.10 -8.05 14.32
N ILE A 197 6.88 -7.58 14.12
CA ILE A 197 5.80 -7.69 15.09
C ILE A 197 4.69 -8.50 14.46
N ASN A 198 4.30 -9.59 15.13
CA ASN A 198 3.15 -10.38 14.72
C ASN A 198 1.88 -9.64 15.15
N TRP A 199 1.08 -9.21 14.18
CA TRP A 199 -0.15 -8.50 14.42
C TRP A 199 -1.34 -9.41 14.78
N ASP A 200 -1.25 -10.71 14.50
CA ASP A 200 -2.24 -11.69 14.92
C ASP A 200 -2.19 -11.93 16.46
N ASP A 201 -1.07 -11.57 17.13
CA ASP A 201 -0.86 -11.69 18.58
C ASP A 201 -1.09 -10.36 19.34
N LEU A 202 -1.64 -9.34 18.71
CA LEU A 202 -1.79 -7.99 19.27
C LEU A 202 -2.94 -7.81 20.28
N GLU A 203 -3.43 -8.85 20.93
CA GLU A 203 -4.27 -8.65 22.11
C GLU A 203 -3.57 -7.83 23.22
N ASN A 204 -2.23 -7.84 23.22
CA ASN A 204 -1.39 -6.97 24.03
C ASN A 204 -0.76 -5.84 23.20
N ARG A 205 -1.54 -4.86 22.78
CA ARG A 205 -1.03 -3.60 22.16
C ARG A 205 -0.01 -2.88 23.05
N ASP A 206 0.14 -3.33 24.30
CA ASP A 206 1.04 -2.78 25.31
C ASP A 206 2.51 -3.22 25.20
N ILE A 207 2.84 -4.23 24.42
CA ILE A 207 4.15 -4.92 24.50
C ILE A 207 5.31 -4.15 23.81
N ILE A 208 5.04 -3.05 23.10
CA ILE A 208 6.13 -2.37 22.36
C ILE A 208 6.49 -1.05 23.02
N SER A 209 7.11 -1.18 24.19
CA SER A 209 7.48 -0.06 25.04
C SER A 209 8.37 1.01 24.39
N SER A 210 9.23 0.66 23.44
CA SER A 210 10.16 1.62 22.82
C SER A 210 9.56 2.46 21.68
N ARG A 211 8.37 2.08 21.14
CA ARG A 211 7.69 2.83 20.07
C ARG A 211 6.42 3.52 20.53
N LYS A 212 5.93 3.22 21.73
CA LYS A 212 4.80 3.93 22.35
C LYS A 212 5.07 5.41 22.52
N ASP A 213 6.29 5.75 22.96
CA ASP A 213 6.64 7.12 23.35
C ASP A 213 6.70 8.10 22.18
N ILE A 214 6.87 7.58 20.95
CA ILE A 214 6.87 8.40 19.72
C ILE A 214 5.48 8.59 19.10
N GLN A 215 4.46 7.87 19.59
CA GLN A 215 3.07 8.00 19.12
C GLN A 215 2.20 8.53 20.27
N PRO A 216 1.67 9.76 20.20
CA PRO A 216 0.85 10.36 21.26
C PRO A 216 -0.34 9.51 21.74
N LEU A 217 -0.89 8.65 20.87
CA LEU A 217 -1.94 7.70 21.29
C LEU A 217 -1.39 6.53 22.13
N HIS A 218 -0.07 6.39 22.29
CA HIS A 218 0.58 5.29 22.99
C HIS A 218 0.11 3.88 22.56
N LEU A 219 -0.26 3.74 21.30
CA LEU A 219 -0.70 2.50 20.69
C LEU A 219 0.18 2.16 19.49
N MET A 220 0.45 0.88 19.27
CA MET A 220 0.96 0.40 17.99
C MET A 220 -0.19 0.31 16.99
N GLY A 221 -0.03 0.90 15.79
CA GLY A 221 -1.03 0.79 14.75
C GLY A 221 -1.21 -0.67 14.30
N HIS A 222 -2.46 -1.03 13.98
CA HIS A 222 -2.81 -2.32 13.40
C HIS A 222 -2.89 -2.21 11.88
N PRO A 223 -2.56 -3.25 11.09
CA PRO A 223 -2.75 -3.25 9.63
C PRO A 223 -4.14 -2.82 9.16
N TYR A 224 -5.17 -3.13 9.93
CA TYR A 224 -6.54 -2.68 9.65
C TYR A 224 -6.72 -1.16 9.74
N ASP A 225 -5.95 -0.45 10.55
CA ASP A 225 -6.06 1.02 10.62
C ASP A 225 -5.70 1.64 9.26
N VAL A 226 -4.65 1.11 8.61
CA VAL A 226 -4.30 1.47 7.23
C VAL A 226 -5.31 0.94 6.23
N GLY A 227 -5.84 -0.26 6.44
CA GLY A 227 -6.89 -0.86 5.62
C GLY A 227 -8.17 -0.03 5.58
N TYR A 228 -8.62 0.53 6.69
CA TYR A 228 -9.79 1.42 6.75
C TYR A 228 -9.53 2.77 6.06
N ALA A 229 -8.34 3.32 6.18
CA ALA A 229 -7.94 4.51 5.42
C ALA A 229 -7.93 4.24 3.91
N ALA A 230 -7.42 3.08 3.50
CA ALA A 230 -7.46 2.63 2.11
C ALA A 230 -8.90 2.42 1.62
N LEU A 231 -9.79 1.84 2.44
CA LEU A 231 -11.20 1.67 2.14
C LEU A 231 -11.89 3.02 1.88
N TYR A 232 -11.63 4.04 2.70
CA TYR A 232 -12.16 5.38 2.46
C TYR A 232 -11.74 5.90 1.09
N PHE A 233 -10.45 5.85 0.75
CA PHE A 233 -9.97 6.31 -0.56
C PHE A 233 -10.45 5.45 -1.73
N ALA A 234 -10.68 4.15 -1.52
CA ALA A 234 -11.19 3.24 -2.54
C ALA A 234 -12.69 3.47 -2.83
N SER A 235 -13.45 3.93 -1.84
CA SER A 235 -14.90 4.10 -1.91
C SER A 235 -15.32 5.41 -2.57
N ASP A 236 -16.61 5.50 -2.92
CA ASP A 236 -17.21 6.71 -3.49
C ASP A 236 -17.43 7.83 -2.45
N GLU A 237 -17.23 7.53 -1.16
CA GLU A 237 -17.25 8.52 -0.08
C GLU A 237 -16.13 9.57 -0.25
N SER A 238 -15.02 9.19 -0.89
CA SER A 238 -13.90 10.07 -1.20
C SER A 238 -13.93 10.65 -2.62
N LYS A 239 -15.11 10.71 -3.26
CA LYS A 239 -15.25 11.19 -4.66
C LYS A 239 -14.71 12.60 -4.93
N PHE A 240 -14.62 13.43 -3.91
CA PHE A 240 -14.07 14.81 -4.02
C PHE A 240 -12.68 14.94 -3.38
N VAL A 241 -11.98 13.80 -3.15
CA VAL A 241 -10.66 13.75 -2.52
C VAL A 241 -9.66 13.16 -3.50
N THR A 242 -8.72 13.98 -3.96
CA THR A 242 -7.60 13.57 -4.82
C THR A 242 -6.38 14.44 -4.57
N GLY A 243 -5.18 13.90 -4.71
CA GLY A 243 -3.91 14.58 -4.40
C GLY A 243 -3.63 14.75 -2.91
N SER A 244 -4.46 14.16 -2.04
CA SER A 244 -4.35 14.27 -0.59
C SER A 244 -3.41 13.23 0.00
N SER A 245 -2.89 13.57 1.20
CA SER A 245 -2.19 12.64 2.08
C SER A 245 -2.97 12.50 3.39
N LEU A 246 -3.17 11.27 3.84
CA LEU A 246 -3.83 10.94 5.10
C LEU A 246 -2.83 10.29 6.06
N LEU A 247 -2.56 10.96 7.16
CA LEU A 247 -1.75 10.41 8.26
C LEU A 247 -2.54 9.33 9.01
N VAL A 248 -1.89 8.18 9.23
CA VAL A 248 -2.40 7.06 10.04
C VAL A 248 -1.27 6.65 10.98
N ASP A 249 -0.97 7.50 11.97
CA ASP A 249 0.30 7.48 12.69
C ASP A 249 0.17 7.67 14.22
N GLY A 250 -1.04 7.63 14.75
CA GLY A 250 -1.27 7.82 16.18
C GLY A 250 -0.85 9.20 16.70
N GLY A 251 -0.74 10.21 15.82
CA GLY A 251 -0.34 11.55 16.14
C GLY A 251 1.18 11.78 16.11
N MET A 252 1.96 10.79 15.66
CA MET A 252 3.43 10.85 15.62
C MET A 252 3.95 12.11 14.91
N SER A 253 3.39 12.44 13.74
CA SER A 253 3.82 13.60 12.93
C SER A 253 3.31 14.95 13.46
N ALA A 254 2.39 14.97 14.40
CA ALA A 254 1.88 16.19 15.02
C ALA A 254 2.72 16.63 16.21
N SER A 255 3.60 15.77 16.71
CA SER A 255 4.50 16.08 17.84
C SER A 255 5.77 16.75 17.32
N ILE A 256 6.14 17.86 17.98
CA ILE A 256 7.48 18.46 17.89
C ILE A 256 8.23 17.88 19.08
N ALA A 257 9.04 16.86 18.85
CA ALA A 257 9.89 16.27 19.88
C ALA A 257 11.17 17.09 20.06
#